data_950d6e4782cbb9fecd7a397710fcc927
#
_entry.id   950d6e4782cbb9fecd7a397710fcc927
#
_cell.length_a   1.000
_cell.length_b   1.000
_cell.length_c   1.000
_cell.angle_alpha   90.00
_cell.angle_beta   90.00
_cell.angle_gamma   90.00
#
_symmetry.space_group_name_H-M   'P 1'
#
loop_
_entity.id
_entity.type
_entity.pdbx_description
1 polymer ?
#
loop_
_entity_poly.entity_id
_entity_poly.type
_entity_poly.pdbx_seq_one_letter_code
_entity_poly.pdbx_strand_id
1 'polypeptide(L)'
;MAQVPSLPSNGQPIDTQYIYDIVSSLISINGELATTGYSDIQASNVKTNNLKFQGITQNIVNSASVSKDAPTSGQIFFKTPFTQTPIATATLVSKTTDSRGATLTITGVDNSAVYYTVNYTTKGKTTLDINVIAIGV
;
A
#
# COMPACT_ATOMS: atom_id res chain seq x y z
N MET A 1 17.86 2.79 -24.15
CA MET A 1 16.70 3.40 -24.84
C MET A 1 16.63 2.81 -26.24
N ALA A 2 15.55 2.10 -26.55
CA ALA A 2 15.38 1.56 -27.88
C ALA A 2 15.19 2.70 -28.89
N GLN A 3 15.98 2.69 -29.96
CA GLN A 3 15.91 3.72 -30.99
C GLN A 3 14.97 3.22 -32.11
N VAL A 4 13.93 3.97 -32.39
CA VAL A 4 13.06 3.68 -33.53
C VAL A 4 13.84 3.97 -34.82
N PRO A 5 13.86 3.05 -35.80
CA PRO A 5 14.52 3.29 -37.08
C PRO A 5 13.97 4.55 -37.76
N SER A 6 14.84 5.30 -38.45
CA SER A 6 14.40 6.45 -39.24
C SER A 6 13.51 5.97 -40.39
N LEU A 7 12.51 6.79 -40.73
CA LEU A 7 11.64 6.52 -41.87
C LEU A 7 12.44 6.40 -43.16
N PRO A 8 12.12 5.48 -44.08
CA PRO A 8 12.72 5.40 -45.38
C PRO A 8 12.49 6.70 -46.17
N SER A 9 13.46 7.11 -46.94
CA SER A 9 13.31 8.27 -47.82
C SER A 9 12.24 7.99 -48.89
N ASN A 10 11.58 9.08 -49.33
CA ASN A 10 10.50 8.96 -50.30
C ASN A 10 10.98 8.23 -51.57
N GLY A 11 10.34 7.13 -51.94
CA GLY A 11 10.72 6.29 -53.10
C GLY A 11 11.68 5.13 -52.78
N GLN A 12 12.17 4.98 -51.56
CA GLN A 12 12.92 3.80 -51.17
C GLN A 12 11.99 2.64 -50.86
N PRO A 13 12.28 1.43 -51.33
CA PRO A 13 11.49 0.25 -50.96
C PRO A 13 11.68 -0.03 -49.46
N ILE A 14 10.58 -0.41 -48.82
CA ILE A 14 10.62 -0.95 -47.46
C ILE A 14 11.14 -2.39 -47.61
N ASP A 15 12.37 -2.62 -47.17
CA ASP A 15 12.98 -3.95 -47.20
C ASP A 15 12.66 -4.75 -45.92
N THR A 16 13.00 -6.04 -45.97
CA THR A 16 12.76 -6.94 -44.85
C THR A 16 13.54 -6.54 -43.59
N GLN A 17 14.73 -5.95 -43.74
CA GLN A 17 15.54 -5.50 -42.63
C GLN A 17 14.86 -4.34 -41.88
N TYR A 18 14.31 -3.38 -42.62
CA TYR A 18 13.59 -2.24 -42.00
C TYR A 18 12.39 -2.71 -41.19
N ILE A 19 11.62 -3.67 -41.72
CA ILE A 19 10.50 -4.27 -40.97
C ILE A 19 10.99 -4.98 -39.72
N TYR A 20 12.09 -5.74 -39.85
CA TYR A 20 12.70 -6.42 -38.70
C TYR A 20 13.14 -5.46 -37.60
N ASP A 21 13.76 -4.34 -37.98
CA ASP A 21 14.25 -3.32 -37.05
C ASP A 21 13.09 -2.61 -36.33
N ILE A 22 11.99 -2.32 -37.02
CA ILE A 22 10.76 -1.80 -36.40
C ILE A 22 10.21 -2.78 -35.38
N VAL A 23 10.03 -4.04 -35.74
CA VAL A 23 9.47 -5.07 -34.87
C VAL A 23 10.37 -5.26 -33.65
N SER A 24 11.69 -5.33 -33.85
CA SER A 24 12.65 -5.46 -32.76
C SER A 24 12.62 -4.25 -31.79
N SER A 25 12.49 -3.04 -32.35
CA SER A 25 12.37 -1.82 -31.56
C SER A 25 11.06 -1.80 -30.76
N LEU A 26 9.94 -2.21 -31.35
CA LEU A 26 8.66 -2.31 -30.65
C LEU A 26 8.69 -3.36 -29.52
N ILE A 27 9.34 -4.50 -29.75
CA ILE A 27 9.51 -5.53 -28.73
C ILE A 27 10.38 -4.99 -27.58
N SER A 28 11.47 -4.29 -27.89
CA SER A 28 12.35 -3.70 -26.90
C SER A 28 11.65 -2.61 -26.08
N ILE A 29 10.92 -1.70 -26.72
CA ILE A 29 10.11 -0.68 -26.04
C ILE A 29 9.08 -1.33 -25.12
N ASN A 30 8.39 -2.36 -25.59
CA ASN A 30 7.40 -3.06 -24.78
C ASN A 30 8.06 -3.80 -23.61
N GLY A 31 9.25 -4.36 -23.78
CA GLY A 31 10.05 -4.96 -22.71
C GLY A 31 10.52 -3.94 -21.68
N GLU A 32 11.00 -2.77 -22.12
CA GLU A 32 11.39 -1.68 -21.22
C GLU A 32 10.20 -1.16 -20.41
N LEU A 33 9.03 -1.00 -21.04
CA LEU A 33 7.78 -0.62 -20.38
C LEU A 33 7.35 -1.64 -19.31
N ALA A 34 7.55 -2.93 -19.60
CA ALA A 34 7.17 -4.01 -18.68
C ALA A 34 8.13 -4.17 -17.50
N THR A 35 9.42 -3.83 -17.69
CA THR A 35 10.48 -4.10 -16.70
C THR A 35 10.90 -2.88 -15.87
N THR A 36 10.90 -1.69 -16.47
CA THR A 36 11.37 -0.47 -15.77
C THR A 36 10.26 0.30 -15.07
N GLY A 37 9.01 0.09 -15.47
CA GLY A 37 7.88 0.90 -15.01
C GLY A 37 8.05 2.38 -15.36
N TYR A 38 6.98 3.11 -15.40
CA TYR A 38 7.06 4.57 -15.44
C TYR A 38 7.21 5.09 -14.01
N SER A 39 8.18 5.95 -13.78
CA SER A 39 8.30 6.66 -12.51
C SER A 39 7.13 7.62 -12.28
N ASP A 40 6.56 8.18 -13.36
CA ASP A 40 5.39 9.06 -13.29
C ASP A 40 4.47 8.83 -14.49
N ILE A 41 3.23 8.43 -14.25
CA ILE A 41 2.16 8.41 -15.25
C ILE A 41 1.33 9.67 -15.09
N GLN A 42 1.57 10.67 -15.94
CA GLN A 42 0.71 11.84 -16.07
C GLN A 42 -0.41 11.53 -17.05
N ALA A 43 -1.50 10.97 -16.58
CA ALA A 43 -2.68 10.70 -17.39
C ALA A 43 -3.90 11.36 -16.76
N SER A 44 -4.73 12.01 -17.57
CA SER A 44 -6.00 12.57 -17.13
C SER A 44 -7.01 11.49 -16.72
N ASN A 45 -6.87 10.28 -17.24
CA ASN A 45 -7.68 9.10 -16.88
C ASN A 45 -6.85 7.83 -17.00
N VAL A 46 -6.69 7.09 -15.89
CA VAL A 46 -6.13 5.74 -15.89
C VAL A 46 -7.27 4.74 -15.75
N LYS A 47 -7.57 4.02 -16.84
CA LYS A 47 -8.56 2.94 -16.84
C LYS A 47 -7.82 1.61 -16.68
N THR A 48 -7.93 0.99 -15.51
CA THR A 48 -7.30 -0.29 -15.23
C THR A 48 -8.22 -1.18 -14.42
N ASN A 49 -8.19 -2.48 -14.69
CA ASN A 49 -8.93 -3.47 -13.92
C ASN A 49 -8.23 -3.81 -12.58
N ASN A 50 -6.92 -3.53 -12.47
CA ASN A 50 -6.12 -3.79 -11.29
C ASN A 50 -5.11 -2.65 -11.09
N LEU A 51 -5.47 -1.65 -10.31
CA LEU A 51 -4.53 -0.64 -9.88
C LEU A 51 -3.75 -1.16 -8.66
N LYS A 52 -2.49 -1.50 -8.85
CA LYS A 52 -1.57 -1.78 -7.74
C LYS A 52 -0.92 -0.46 -7.35
N PHE A 53 -1.27 0.05 -6.19
CA PHE A 53 -0.49 1.13 -5.58
C PHE A 53 0.87 0.56 -5.15
N GLN A 54 1.95 1.22 -5.52
CA GLN A 54 3.29 0.89 -5.01
C GLN A 54 3.48 1.29 -3.54
N GLY A 55 2.46 1.85 -2.90
CA GLY A 55 2.44 2.06 -1.48
C GLY A 55 2.42 0.71 -0.72
N ILE A 56 3.14 0.63 0.37
CA ILE A 56 3.07 -0.51 1.27
C ILE A 56 1.77 -0.41 2.04
N THR A 57 0.90 -1.40 1.88
CA THR A 57 -0.28 -1.55 2.72
C THR A 57 -0.02 -2.66 3.73
N GLN A 58 -0.12 -2.35 5.01
CA GLN A 58 0.03 -3.33 6.07
C GLN A 58 -1.27 -3.48 6.85
N ASN A 59 -1.70 -4.72 7.02
CA ASN A 59 -2.79 -5.09 7.91
C ASN A 59 -2.20 -5.89 9.08
N ILE A 60 -2.38 -5.39 10.28
CA ILE A 60 -1.80 -5.95 11.50
C ILE A 60 -2.92 -6.11 12.52
N VAL A 61 -2.94 -7.29 13.15
CA VAL A 61 -3.85 -7.59 14.25
C VAL A 61 -3.03 -7.76 15.52
N ASN A 62 -3.38 -7.02 16.55
CA ASN A 62 -2.79 -7.15 17.87
C ASN A 62 -3.90 -7.32 18.93
N SER A 63 -3.62 -8.07 19.99
CA SER A 63 -4.57 -8.29 21.07
C SER A 63 -4.21 -7.46 22.29
N ALA A 64 -5.19 -6.76 22.85
CA ALA A 64 -5.05 -5.97 24.08
C ALA A 64 -5.97 -6.52 25.16
N SER A 65 -5.41 -6.75 26.34
CA SER A 65 -6.18 -7.06 27.53
C SER A 65 -6.57 -5.76 28.23
N VAL A 66 -7.85 -5.51 28.39
CA VAL A 66 -8.40 -4.27 28.94
C VAL A 66 -9.23 -4.56 30.18
N SER A 67 -9.25 -3.62 31.12
CA SER A 67 -10.04 -3.70 32.33
C SER A 67 -10.78 -2.39 32.59
N LYS A 68 -11.86 -2.48 33.38
CA LYS A 68 -12.64 -1.31 33.77
C LYS A 68 -11.75 -0.27 34.49
N ASP A 69 -11.98 1.01 34.16
CA ASP A 69 -11.37 2.17 34.80
C ASP A 69 -9.82 2.21 34.74
N ALA A 70 -9.22 1.39 33.90
CA ALA A 70 -7.77 1.37 33.65
C ALA A 70 -7.50 1.49 32.16
N PRO A 71 -7.15 2.69 31.64
CA PRO A 71 -6.76 2.84 30.26
C PRO A 71 -5.57 1.94 29.93
N THR A 72 -5.67 1.22 28.82
CA THR A 72 -4.60 0.36 28.31
C THR A 72 -3.96 1.04 27.12
N SER A 73 -2.71 1.48 27.29
CA SER A 73 -1.93 2.06 26.19
C SER A 73 -0.90 1.06 25.67
N GLY A 74 -0.60 1.17 24.42
CA GLY A 74 0.37 0.30 23.76
C GLY A 74 0.81 0.82 22.40
N GLN A 75 1.62 0.01 21.75
CA GLN A 75 2.09 0.26 20.39
C GLN A 75 1.99 -1.00 19.56
N ILE A 76 1.73 -0.83 18.27
CA ILE A 76 1.65 -1.90 17.29
C ILE A 76 2.68 -1.60 16.21
N PHE A 77 3.72 -2.42 16.15
CA PHE A 77 4.79 -2.25 15.18
C PHE A 77 4.35 -2.69 13.78
N PHE A 78 4.78 -1.94 12.80
CA PHE A 78 4.67 -2.35 11.40
C PHE A 78 5.62 -3.51 11.12
N LYS A 79 5.19 -4.45 10.25
CA LYS A 79 6.03 -5.58 9.83
C LYS A 79 7.29 -5.11 9.09
N THR A 80 7.14 -4.04 8.32
CA THR A 80 8.23 -3.35 7.64
C THR A 80 8.03 -1.86 7.91
N PRO A 81 9.03 -1.16 8.47
CA PRO A 81 8.94 0.28 8.65
C PRO A 81 8.71 1.00 7.33
N PHE A 82 7.93 2.06 7.37
CA PHE A 82 7.74 2.96 6.24
C PHE A 82 8.91 3.95 6.16
N THR A 83 9.16 4.51 4.98
CA THR A 83 10.19 5.54 4.81
C THR A 83 9.72 6.91 5.31
N GLN A 84 8.40 7.11 5.33
CA GLN A 84 7.72 8.29 5.87
C GLN A 84 6.58 7.84 6.78
N THR A 85 6.09 8.74 7.63
CA THR A 85 4.92 8.47 8.48
C THR A 85 3.71 8.10 7.62
N PRO A 86 3.16 6.88 7.77
CA PRO A 86 2.02 6.43 6.97
C PRO A 86 0.71 7.04 7.48
N ILE A 87 -0.34 6.93 6.66
CA ILE A 87 -1.71 7.09 7.12
C ILE A 87 -2.15 5.75 7.73
N ALA A 88 -2.59 5.78 8.98
CA ALA A 88 -3.05 4.60 9.67
C ALA A 88 -4.46 4.78 10.24
N THR A 89 -5.23 3.71 10.20
CA THR A 89 -6.51 3.59 10.89
C THR A 89 -6.54 2.32 11.72
N ALA A 90 -7.31 2.34 12.80
CA ALA A 90 -7.44 1.18 13.66
C ALA A 90 -8.91 0.97 14.07
N THR A 91 -9.28 -0.29 14.21
CA THR A 91 -10.60 -0.70 14.67
C THR A 91 -10.50 -1.74 15.78
N LEU A 92 -11.44 -1.71 16.72
CA LEU A 92 -11.58 -2.75 17.73
C LEU A 92 -12.43 -3.89 17.20
N VAL A 93 -11.96 -5.11 17.40
CA VAL A 93 -12.72 -6.33 17.13
C VAL A 93 -12.83 -7.11 18.43
N SER A 94 -14.08 -7.41 18.81
CA SER A 94 -14.33 -8.22 19.99
C SER A 94 -14.14 -9.69 19.71
N LYS A 95 -13.39 -10.37 20.56
CA LYS A 95 -13.35 -11.85 20.60
C LYS A 95 -14.44 -12.46 21.47
N THR A 96 -15.05 -11.66 22.32
CA THR A 96 -16.10 -12.08 23.25
C THR A 96 -17.30 -11.14 23.14
N THR A 97 -18.44 -11.57 23.63
CA THR A 97 -19.69 -10.79 23.58
C THR A 97 -19.66 -9.48 24.37
N ASP A 98 -18.57 -9.19 25.09
CA ASP A 98 -18.50 -8.12 26.11
C ASP A 98 -17.59 -6.96 25.71
N SER A 99 -17.53 -6.61 24.45
CA SER A 99 -16.78 -5.43 23.96
C SER A 99 -17.54 -4.10 24.06
N ARG A 100 -18.77 -4.13 24.52
CA ARG A 100 -19.56 -2.92 24.76
C ARG A 100 -18.86 -2.02 25.77
N GLY A 101 -18.64 -0.77 25.42
CA GLY A 101 -17.97 0.20 26.28
C GLY A 101 -16.45 0.31 26.07
N ALA A 102 -15.89 -0.35 25.09
CA ALA A 102 -14.51 -0.13 24.68
C ALA A 102 -14.41 1.00 23.65
N THR A 103 -13.46 1.90 23.84
CA THR A 103 -13.15 3.01 22.91
C THR A 103 -11.67 2.99 22.61
N LEU A 104 -11.31 2.99 21.35
CA LEU A 104 -9.95 3.07 20.87
C LEU A 104 -9.63 4.48 20.38
N THR A 105 -8.49 4.99 20.81
CA THR A 105 -7.92 6.25 20.32
C THR A 105 -6.52 5.98 19.80
N ILE A 106 -6.22 6.39 18.57
CA ILE A 106 -4.85 6.45 18.06
C ILE A 106 -4.23 7.73 18.65
N THR A 107 -3.17 7.57 19.42
CA THR A 107 -2.46 8.67 20.10
C THR A 107 -1.25 9.16 19.33
N GLY A 108 -0.77 8.38 18.37
CA GLY A 108 0.34 8.73 17.49
C GLY A 108 0.60 7.70 16.42
N VAL A 109 1.25 8.12 15.36
CA VAL A 109 1.75 7.26 14.29
C VAL A 109 3.13 7.77 13.90
N ASP A 110 4.09 6.89 13.78
CA ASP A 110 5.39 7.18 13.17
C ASP A 110 5.69 6.17 12.05
N ASN A 111 6.90 6.17 11.51
CA ASN A 111 7.28 5.27 10.43
C ASN A 111 7.42 3.80 10.85
N SER A 112 7.42 3.50 12.13
CA SER A 112 7.65 2.15 12.67
C SER A 112 6.45 1.57 13.42
N ALA A 113 5.55 2.40 13.95
CA ALA A 113 4.46 1.94 14.82
C ALA A 113 3.25 2.88 14.84
N VAL A 114 2.13 2.30 15.28
CA VAL A 114 0.93 3.02 15.71
C VAL A 114 0.84 2.95 17.23
N TYR A 115 0.66 4.09 17.88
CA TYR A 115 0.43 4.21 19.31
C TYR A 115 -1.06 4.35 19.59
N TYR A 116 -1.53 3.67 20.60
CA TYR A 116 -2.96 3.65 20.91
C TYR A 116 -3.24 3.67 22.41
N THR A 117 -4.45 4.08 22.74
CA THR A 117 -5.05 3.89 24.06
C THR A 117 -6.45 3.32 23.91
N VAL A 118 -6.76 2.29 24.69
CA VAL A 118 -8.09 1.71 24.81
C VAL A 118 -8.64 2.02 26.19
N ASN A 119 -9.80 2.67 26.23
CA ASN A 119 -10.60 2.86 27.43
C ASN A 119 -11.71 1.81 27.47
N TYR A 120 -11.94 1.20 28.63
CA TYR A 120 -12.96 0.19 28.81
C TYR A 120 -13.80 0.50 30.05
N THR A 121 -15.10 0.62 29.90
CA THR A 121 -16.01 1.08 30.96
C THR A 121 -16.87 -0.03 31.56
N THR A 122 -16.91 -1.22 30.95
CA THR A 122 -17.70 -2.36 31.43
C THR A 122 -16.94 -3.12 32.51
N LYS A 123 -17.67 -3.71 33.45
CA LYS A 123 -17.07 -4.50 34.56
C LYS A 123 -16.30 -5.71 34.04
N GLY A 124 -15.18 -6.01 34.72
CA GLY A 124 -14.36 -7.18 34.45
C GLY A 124 -13.15 -6.88 33.58
N LYS A 125 -12.53 -7.96 33.08
CA LYS A 125 -11.43 -7.93 32.10
C LYS A 125 -11.89 -8.58 30.80
N THR A 126 -11.45 -8.07 29.68
CA THR A 126 -11.69 -8.68 28.37
C THR A 126 -10.47 -8.54 27.48
N THR A 127 -10.41 -9.35 26.44
CA THR A 127 -9.37 -9.23 25.40
C THR A 127 -10.03 -8.76 24.11
N LEU A 128 -9.46 -7.72 23.54
CA LEU A 128 -9.90 -7.14 22.28
C LEU A 128 -8.78 -7.24 21.27
N ASP A 129 -9.14 -7.46 20.02
CA ASP A 129 -8.21 -7.33 18.92
C ASP A 129 -8.27 -5.90 18.37
N ILE A 130 -7.10 -5.38 18.07
CA ILE A 130 -6.93 -4.09 17.40
C ILE A 130 -6.43 -4.39 16.00
N ASN A 131 -7.28 -4.14 15.01
CA ASN A 131 -6.90 -4.25 13.60
C ASN A 131 -6.42 -2.90 13.12
N VAL A 132 -5.19 -2.86 12.63
CA VAL A 132 -4.56 -1.65 12.07
C VAL A 132 -4.36 -1.84 10.58
N ILE A 133 -4.77 -0.86 9.80
CA ILE A 133 -4.44 -0.72 8.39
C ILE A 133 -3.60 0.53 8.25
N ALA A 134 -2.40 0.38 7.71
CA ALA A 134 -1.50 1.48 7.42
C ALA A 134 -1.12 1.48 5.93
N ILE A 135 -1.08 2.68 5.34
CA ILE A 135 -0.75 2.90 3.94
C ILE A 135 0.29 4.02 3.87
N GLY A 136 1.40 3.74 3.24
CA GLY A 136 2.51 4.69 3.11
C GLY A 136 3.57 4.23 2.12
N VAL A 137 4.70 4.90 2.10
CA VAL A 137 5.87 4.61 1.27
C VAL A 137 7.11 4.38 2.10
#